data_a1d1888e1e8613a27b28d2176095c4df
#
_entry.id   a1d1888e1e8613a27b28d2176095c4df
#
_cell.length_a   1.000
_cell.length_b   1.000
_cell.length_c   1.000
_cell.angle_alpha   90.00
_cell.angle_beta   90.00
_cell.angle_gamma   90.00
#
_symmetry.space_group_name_H-M   'P 1'
#
loop_
_entity.id
_entity.type
_entity.pdbx_description
1 polymer ?
#
loop_
_entity_poly.entity_id
_entity_poly.type
_entity_poly.pdbx_seq_one_letter_code
_entity_poly.pdbx_strand_id
1 'polypeptide(L)'
;MTETLSRLLAELELFGAENDATISDRPRRMLNITRDTGELLSLLVRATGARRVLEIGTSNGYSTLWLAEAVSAIGGQVTTVELSDFKINLAATTFSRSDLSPVITQLHADAGEVLATGGDGAFDFVFLDSERPQYAGWWPELRRVLRKGGLLVVDNATSHPLELAPL
;
A
#
# COMPACT_ATOMS: atom_id res chain seq x y z
N MET A 1 5.77 -16.14 7.55
CA MET A 1 4.67 -16.22 6.55
C MET A 1 4.06 -17.61 6.60
N THR A 2 2.72 -17.72 6.70
CA THR A 2 1.99 -19.01 6.69
C THR A 2 1.85 -19.57 5.28
N GLU A 3 1.60 -20.90 5.14
CA GLU A 3 1.35 -21.52 3.83
C GLU A 3 0.08 -20.92 3.17
N THR A 4 -0.97 -20.67 3.96
CA THR A 4 -2.21 -20.04 3.48
C THR A 4 -1.95 -18.66 2.87
N LEU A 5 -1.17 -17.81 3.54
CA LEU A 5 -0.83 -16.49 3.01
C LEU A 5 0.05 -16.58 1.75
N SER A 6 1.03 -17.50 1.73
CA SER A 6 1.88 -17.69 0.54
C SER A 6 1.06 -18.10 -0.69
N ARG A 7 0.05 -18.96 -0.49
CA ARG A 7 -0.87 -19.38 -1.56
C ARG A 7 -1.75 -18.22 -2.03
N LEU A 8 -2.32 -17.45 -1.10
CA LEU A 8 -3.13 -16.27 -1.44
C LEU A 8 -2.33 -15.23 -2.24
N LEU A 9 -1.09 -14.95 -1.82
CA LEU A 9 -0.20 -14.03 -2.55
C LEU A 9 0.07 -14.53 -3.99
N ALA A 10 0.35 -15.82 -4.17
CA ALA A 10 0.57 -16.40 -5.51
C ALA A 10 -0.68 -16.32 -6.39
N GLU A 11 -1.88 -16.53 -5.83
CA GLU A 11 -3.15 -16.34 -6.54
C GLU A 11 -3.35 -14.89 -6.98
N LEU A 12 -3.03 -13.91 -6.11
CA LEU A 12 -3.15 -12.49 -6.44
C LEU A 12 -2.13 -12.03 -7.49
N GLU A 13 -0.93 -12.60 -7.50
CA GLU A 13 0.08 -12.37 -8.53
C GLU A 13 -0.43 -12.82 -9.90
N LEU A 14 -0.93 -14.05 -9.96
CA LEU A 14 -1.49 -14.61 -11.20
C LEU A 14 -2.70 -13.80 -11.67
N PHE A 15 -3.65 -13.54 -10.77
CA PHE A 15 -4.83 -12.73 -11.06
C PHE A 15 -4.46 -11.34 -11.59
N GLY A 16 -3.51 -10.64 -10.93
CA GLY A 16 -3.05 -9.32 -11.36
C GLY A 16 -2.43 -9.36 -12.76
N ALA A 17 -1.56 -10.34 -13.04
CA ALA A 17 -0.91 -10.51 -14.34
C ALA A 17 -1.93 -10.78 -15.45
N GLU A 18 -2.89 -11.69 -15.23
CA GLU A 18 -3.94 -12.04 -16.21
C GLU A 18 -4.90 -10.86 -16.46
N ASN A 19 -5.33 -10.20 -15.39
CA ASN A 19 -6.17 -9.00 -15.47
C ASN A 19 -5.49 -7.91 -16.30
N ASP A 20 -4.25 -7.59 -15.99
CA ASP A 20 -3.52 -6.50 -16.62
C ASP A 20 -3.09 -6.79 -18.06
N ALA A 21 -3.00 -8.05 -18.44
CA ALA A 21 -2.80 -8.48 -19.82
C ALA A 21 -4.06 -8.33 -20.70
N THR A 22 -5.26 -8.39 -20.09
CA THR A 22 -6.54 -8.40 -20.80
C THR A 22 -7.29 -7.07 -20.72
N ILE A 23 -7.12 -6.33 -19.64
CA ILE A 23 -7.83 -5.08 -19.37
C ILE A 23 -6.99 -3.89 -19.82
N SER A 24 -7.51 -3.12 -20.80
CA SER A 24 -6.89 -1.88 -21.28
C SER A 24 -7.27 -0.66 -20.42
N ASP A 25 -8.40 -0.72 -19.71
CA ASP A 25 -8.89 0.35 -18.83
C ASP A 25 -8.02 0.44 -17.56
N ARG A 26 -7.13 1.44 -17.52
CA ARG A 26 -6.14 1.61 -16.45
C ARG A 26 -6.76 1.59 -15.03
N PRO A 27 -7.88 2.28 -14.71
CA PRO A 27 -8.53 2.19 -13.41
C PRO A 27 -8.92 0.78 -12.97
N ARG A 28 -9.13 -0.14 -13.90
CA ARG A 28 -9.50 -1.53 -13.64
C ARG A 28 -8.31 -2.49 -13.61
N ARG A 29 -7.10 -2.02 -13.92
CA ARG A 29 -5.88 -2.80 -13.79
C ARG A 29 -5.43 -2.88 -12.35
N MET A 30 -4.86 -4.00 -11.97
CA MET A 30 -4.37 -4.23 -10.61
C MET A 30 -3.04 -3.53 -10.37
N LEU A 31 -2.13 -3.60 -11.33
CA LEU A 31 -0.79 -3.01 -11.28
C LEU A 31 -0.04 -3.42 -10.00
N ASN A 32 -0.12 -4.70 -9.66
CA ASN A 32 0.54 -5.21 -8.45
C ASN A 32 2.03 -4.90 -8.48
N ILE A 33 2.57 -4.55 -7.33
CA ILE A 33 4.04 -4.56 -7.13
C ILE A 33 4.59 -5.97 -7.40
N THR A 34 5.89 -6.08 -7.65
CA THR A 34 6.54 -7.39 -7.77
C THR A 34 6.66 -8.07 -6.39
N ARG A 35 6.84 -9.39 -6.39
CA ARG A 35 7.12 -10.15 -5.15
C ARG A 35 8.33 -9.61 -4.42
N ASP A 36 9.42 -9.33 -5.14
CA ASP A 36 10.66 -8.78 -4.56
C ASP A 36 10.41 -7.42 -3.87
N THR A 37 9.55 -6.58 -4.44
CA THR A 37 9.12 -5.32 -3.81
C THR A 37 8.33 -5.60 -2.53
N GLY A 38 7.42 -6.57 -2.53
CA GLY A 38 6.67 -6.97 -1.34
C GLY A 38 7.58 -7.49 -0.22
N GLU A 39 8.56 -8.33 -0.56
CA GLU A 39 9.58 -8.82 0.37
C GLU A 39 10.43 -7.68 0.94
N LEU A 40 10.83 -6.71 0.10
CA LEU A 40 11.56 -5.52 0.53
C LEU A 40 10.72 -4.67 1.50
N LEU A 41 9.44 -4.43 1.21
CA LEU A 41 8.53 -3.69 2.11
C LEU A 41 8.43 -4.39 3.48
N SER A 42 8.22 -5.70 3.48
CA SER A 42 8.17 -6.50 4.72
C SER A 42 9.49 -6.38 5.51
N LEU A 43 10.63 -6.48 4.84
CA LEU A 43 11.95 -6.31 5.46
C LEU A 43 12.11 -4.91 6.07
N LEU A 44 11.75 -3.86 5.34
CA LEU A 44 11.89 -2.47 5.79
C LEU A 44 11.00 -2.19 7.01
N VAL A 45 9.75 -2.65 7.01
CA VAL A 45 8.82 -2.51 8.15
C VAL A 45 9.41 -3.19 9.40
N ARG A 46 9.93 -4.41 9.27
CA ARG A 46 10.53 -5.16 10.38
C ARG A 46 11.84 -4.52 10.85
N ALA A 47 12.72 -4.12 9.92
CA ALA A 47 14.02 -3.54 10.25
C ALA A 47 13.90 -2.17 10.96
N THR A 48 12.88 -1.37 10.60
CA THR A 48 12.61 -0.08 11.24
C THR A 48 11.76 -0.19 12.50
N GLY A 49 11.17 -1.35 12.76
CA GLY A 49 10.21 -1.57 13.85
C GLY A 49 8.93 -0.75 13.70
N ALA A 50 8.55 -0.43 12.45
CA ALA A 50 7.38 0.38 12.15
C ALA A 50 6.09 -0.37 12.53
N ARG A 51 5.29 0.20 13.42
CA ARG A 51 4.04 -0.40 13.91
C ARG A 51 2.79 0.27 13.36
N ARG A 52 2.91 1.51 12.90
CA ARG A 52 1.80 2.28 12.31
C ARG A 52 2.15 2.57 10.87
N VAL A 53 1.63 1.73 9.99
CA VAL A 53 1.90 1.81 8.55
C VAL A 53 0.72 2.44 7.84
N LEU A 54 0.97 3.41 6.97
CA LEU A 54 0.01 3.95 6.02
C LEU A 54 0.38 3.50 4.61
N GLU A 55 -0.58 2.97 3.89
CA GLU A 55 -0.49 2.69 2.46
C GLU A 55 -1.48 3.57 1.71
N ILE A 56 -1.04 4.20 0.63
CA ILE A 56 -1.90 4.94 -0.30
C ILE A 56 -1.89 4.22 -1.64
N GLY A 57 -3.04 3.62 -1.99
CA GLY A 57 -3.21 2.74 -3.13
C GLY A 57 -3.34 1.27 -2.73
N THR A 58 -4.53 0.87 -2.28
CA THR A 58 -4.82 -0.53 -1.86
C THR A 58 -4.89 -1.49 -3.02
N SER A 59 -5.48 -1.06 -4.15
CA SER A 59 -5.77 -1.92 -5.29
C SER A 59 -6.50 -3.22 -4.88
N ASN A 60 -6.00 -4.41 -5.23
CA ASN A 60 -6.55 -5.70 -4.82
C ASN A 60 -6.07 -6.18 -3.43
N GLY A 61 -5.26 -5.38 -2.73
CA GLY A 61 -4.72 -5.69 -1.41
C GLY A 61 -3.42 -6.49 -1.39
N TYR A 62 -2.76 -6.69 -2.54
CA TYR A 62 -1.55 -7.51 -2.61
C TYR A 62 -0.40 -6.94 -1.77
N SER A 63 -0.05 -5.67 -1.96
CA SER A 63 0.98 -4.96 -1.17
C SER A 63 0.59 -4.84 0.30
N THR A 64 -0.71 -4.59 0.56
CA THR A 64 -1.25 -4.51 1.92
C THR A 64 -0.98 -5.79 2.72
N LEU A 65 -1.11 -6.98 2.09
CA LEU A 65 -0.84 -8.26 2.77
C LEU A 65 0.63 -8.42 3.17
N TRP A 66 1.58 -7.93 2.36
CA TRP A 66 3.00 -7.92 2.71
C TRP A 66 3.28 -7.01 3.91
N LEU A 67 2.69 -5.82 3.91
CA LEU A 67 2.78 -4.87 5.02
C LEU A 67 2.12 -5.42 6.29
N ALA A 68 0.93 -5.99 6.15
CA ALA A 68 0.16 -6.55 7.27
C ALA A 68 0.87 -7.75 7.93
N GLU A 69 1.47 -8.63 7.14
CA GLU A 69 2.29 -9.75 7.66
C GLU A 69 3.47 -9.24 8.47
N ALA A 70 4.14 -8.19 7.97
CA ALA A 70 5.27 -7.61 8.67
C ALA A 70 4.87 -6.95 10.01
N VAL A 71 3.81 -6.12 10.01
CA VAL A 71 3.36 -5.45 11.25
C VAL A 71 2.73 -6.41 12.25
N SER A 72 2.04 -7.46 11.80
CA SER A 72 1.45 -8.49 12.67
C SER A 72 2.52 -9.14 13.55
N ALA A 73 3.69 -9.41 12.98
CA ALA A 73 4.81 -10.03 13.70
C ALA A 73 5.40 -9.15 14.81
N ILE A 74 5.15 -7.84 14.79
CA ILE A 74 5.71 -6.87 15.75
C ILE A 74 4.62 -6.09 16.51
N GLY A 75 3.36 -6.54 16.42
CA GLY A 75 2.23 -5.94 17.13
C GLY A 75 1.84 -4.56 16.61
N GLY A 76 1.87 -4.38 15.29
CA GLY A 76 1.48 -3.14 14.60
C GLY A 76 0.18 -3.28 13.82
N GLN A 77 -0.15 -2.23 13.05
CA GLN A 77 -1.34 -2.12 12.19
C GLN A 77 -1.00 -1.43 10.88
N VAL A 78 -1.73 -1.77 9.82
CA VAL A 78 -1.73 -1.09 8.52
C VAL A 78 -3.05 -0.36 8.35
N THR A 79 -2.96 0.92 7.98
CA THR A 79 -4.09 1.68 7.41
C THR A 79 -3.84 1.77 5.90
N THR A 80 -4.78 1.30 5.09
CA THR A 80 -4.69 1.36 3.63
C THR A 80 -5.85 2.17 3.05
N VAL A 81 -5.56 3.00 2.05
CA VAL A 81 -6.50 3.98 1.47
C VAL A 81 -6.72 3.68 0.00
N GLU A 82 -7.98 3.60 -0.40
CA GLU A 82 -8.41 3.37 -1.78
C GLU A 82 -9.62 4.25 -2.10
N LEU A 83 -9.60 4.87 -3.28
CA LEU A 83 -10.69 5.72 -3.76
C LEU A 83 -11.71 4.96 -4.62
N SER A 84 -11.29 3.88 -5.28
CA SER A 84 -12.12 3.11 -6.20
C SER A 84 -13.06 2.16 -5.48
N ASP A 85 -14.38 2.32 -5.68
CA ASP A 85 -15.43 1.38 -5.20
C ASP A 85 -15.13 -0.07 -5.61
N PHE A 86 -14.67 -0.27 -6.84
CA PHE A 86 -14.34 -1.59 -7.35
C PHE A 86 -13.17 -2.22 -6.60
N LYS A 87 -12.09 -1.47 -6.44
CA LYS A 87 -10.87 -1.97 -5.79
C LYS A 87 -11.05 -2.17 -4.29
N ILE A 88 -11.75 -1.26 -3.61
CA ILE A 88 -12.01 -1.39 -2.16
C ILE A 88 -12.77 -2.69 -1.83
N ASN A 89 -13.77 -3.05 -2.62
CA ASN A 89 -14.53 -4.29 -2.45
C ASN A 89 -13.69 -5.53 -2.77
N LEU A 90 -12.85 -5.45 -3.80
CA LEU A 90 -11.94 -6.53 -4.16
C LEU A 90 -10.93 -6.80 -3.03
N ALA A 91 -10.32 -5.74 -2.51
CA ALA A 91 -9.37 -5.83 -1.39
C ALA A 91 -10.03 -6.35 -0.10
N ALA A 92 -11.25 -5.92 0.21
CA ALA A 92 -12.00 -6.46 1.35
C ALA A 92 -12.20 -7.98 1.25
N THR A 93 -12.50 -8.48 0.05
CA THR A 93 -12.59 -9.92 -0.23
C THR A 93 -11.23 -10.60 -0.02
N THR A 94 -10.15 -9.99 -0.50
CA THR A 94 -8.77 -10.47 -0.29
C THR A 94 -8.45 -10.58 1.20
N PHE A 95 -8.73 -9.52 1.97
CA PHE A 95 -8.41 -9.49 3.40
C PHE A 95 -9.20 -10.51 4.20
N SER A 96 -10.49 -10.75 3.85
CA SER A 96 -11.32 -11.76 4.52
C SER A 96 -10.80 -13.19 4.34
N ARG A 97 -9.98 -13.45 3.32
CA ARG A 97 -9.33 -14.75 3.04
C ARG A 97 -7.99 -14.91 3.77
N SER A 98 -7.54 -13.87 4.45
CA SER A 98 -6.28 -13.87 5.21
C SER A 98 -6.55 -13.78 6.71
N ASP A 99 -5.67 -14.36 7.51
CA ASP A 99 -5.69 -14.22 8.98
C ASP A 99 -5.20 -12.83 9.44
N LEU A 100 -4.97 -11.91 8.48
CA LEU A 100 -4.39 -10.59 8.73
C LEU A 100 -5.44 -9.48 8.83
N SER A 101 -6.71 -9.75 8.55
CA SER A 101 -7.80 -8.77 8.68
C SER A 101 -7.78 -7.98 10.00
N PRO A 102 -7.47 -8.57 11.17
CA PRO A 102 -7.48 -7.83 12.43
C PRO A 102 -6.43 -6.71 12.54
N VAL A 103 -5.40 -6.75 11.71
CA VAL A 103 -4.33 -5.72 11.70
C VAL A 103 -4.42 -4.78 10.50
N ILE A 104 -5.48 -4.88 9.69
CA ILE A 104 -5.73 -4.04 8.52
C ILE A 104 -6.94 -3.14 8.76
N THR A 105 -6.74 -1.84 8.66
CA THR A 105 -7.83 -0.85 8.59
C THR A 105 -7.92 -0.34 7.16
N GLN A 106 -9.01 -0.67 6.48
CA GLN A 106 -9.25 -0.23 5.10
C GLN A 106 -10.12 1.02 5.09
N LEU A 107 -9.67 2.08 4.41
CA LEU A 107 -10.39 3.34 4.25
C LEU A 107 -10.79 3.54 2.79
N HIS A 108 -12.08 3.65 2.54
CA HIS A 108 -12.62 4.10 1.26
C HIS A 108 -12.70 5.64 1.29
N ALA A 109 -11.66 6.31 0.82
CA ALA A 109 -11.52 7.76 0.93
C ALA A 109 -10.53 8.34 -0.08
N ASP A 110 -10.58 9.65 -0.28
CA ASP A 110 -9.51 10.39 -0.95
C ASP A 110 -8.26 10.46 -0.06
N ALA A 111 -7.10 10.15 -0.64
CA ALA A 111 -5.84 10.13 0.11
C ALA A 111 -5.43 11.52 0.63
N GLY A 112 -5.72 12.59 -0.14
CA GLY A 112 -5.45 13.96 0.31
C GLY A 112 -6.27 14.33 1.54
N GLU A 113 -7.53 13.91 1.62
CA GLU A 113 -8.38 14.12 2.80
C GLU A 113 -7.87 13.33 4.01
N VAL A 114 -7.48 12.06 3.82
CA VAL A 114 -6.90 11.24 4.89
C VAL A 114 -5.61 11.85 5.41
N LEU A 115 -4.74 12.32 4.52
CA LEU A 115 -3.50 12.99 4.90
C LEU A 115 -3.78 14.29 5.65
N ALA A 116 -4.69 15.15 5.15
CA ALA A 116 -5.00 16.44 5.76
C ALA A 116 -5.59 16.31 7.18
N THR A 117 -6.37 15.26 7.44
CA THR A 117 -7.02 15.00 8.74
C THR A 117 -6.18 14.13 9.68
N GLY A 118 -5.15 13.47 9.16
CA GLY A 118 -4.24 12.63 9.96
C GLY A 118 -3.49 13.44 11.01
N GLY A 119 -3.20 12.85 12.16
CA GLY A 119 -2.42 13.48 13.22
C GLY A 119 -0.93 13.63 12.87
N ASP A 120 -0.26 14.61 13.49
CA ASP A 120 1.19 14.80 13.36
C ASP A 120 1.95 13.56 13.86
N GLY A 121 2.85 13.02 13.04
CA GLY A 121 3.63 11.84 13.39
C GLY A 121 2.78 10.59 13.65
N ALA A 122 1.58 10.51 13.05
CA ALA A 122 0.66 9.40 13.22
C ALA A 122 1.23 8.06 12.71
N PHE A 123 2.12 8.10 11.71
CA PHE A 123 2.65 6.91 11.05
C PHE A 123 4.16 6.80 11.19
N ASP A 124 4.62 5.56 11.31
CA ASP A 124 6.05 5.21 11.38
C ASP A 124 6.62 4.92 9.99
N PHE A 125 5.74 4.48 9.07
CA PHE A 125 6.06 4.07 7.72
C PHE A 125 4.92 4.49 6.79
N VAL A 126 5.25 5.07 5.64
CA VAL A 126 4.28 5.40 4.59
C VAL A 126 4.72 4.76 3.28
N PHE A 127 3.83 4.04 2.63
CA PHE A 127 4.02 3.49 1.29
C PHE A 127 3.09 4.18 0.30
N LEU A 128 3.66 4.74 -0.78
CA LEU A 128 2.91 5.38 -1.86
C LEU A 128 2.98 4.53 -3.12
N ASP A 129 1.83 4.01 -3.53
CA ASP A 129 1.64 3.30 -4.80
C ASP A 129 0.29 3.69 -5.43
N SER A 130 0.17 4.96 -5.82
CA SER A 130 -1.06 5.58 -6.32
C SER A 130 -0.76 6.56 -7.45
N GLU A 131 -1.61 7.57 -7.63
CA GLU A 131 -1.52 8.57 -8.70
C GLU A 131 -0.37 9.58 -8.44
N ARG A 132 0.77 9.35 -9.08
CA ARG A 132 2.01 10.13 -8.90
C ARG A 132 1.87 11.65 -9.05
N PRO A 133 1.04 12.19 -9.99
CA PRO A 133 0.86 13.64 -10.09
C PRO A 133 0.40 14.31 -8.80
N GLN A 134 -0.24 13.55 -7.89
CA GLN A 134 -0.71 14.06 -6.60
C GLN A 134 0.41 14.18 -5.54
N TYR A 135 1.49 13.43 -5.69
CA TYR A 135 2.52 13.31 -4.63
C TYR A 135 3.17 14.64 -4.25
N ALA A 136 3.42 15.52 -5.23
CA ALA A 136 3.97 16.84 -4.96
C ALA A 136 3.04 17.69 -4.10
N GLY A 137 1.72 17.63 -4.38
CA GLY A 137 0.70 18.33 -3.60
C GLY A 137 0.52 17.74 -2.20
N TRP A 138 0.70 16.44 -2.04
CA TRP A 138 0.61 15.76 -0.74
C TRP A 138 1.87 15.89 0.13
N TRP A 139 2.98 16.35 -0.42
CA TRP A 139 4.27 16.37 0.25
C TRP A 139 4.29 17.05 1.62
N PRO A 140 3.66 18.24 1.83
CA PRO A 140 3.62 18.86 3.14
C PRO A 140 2.93 17.97 4.20
N GLU A 141 1.81 17.36 3.82
CA GLU A 141 1.03 16.50 4.71
C GLU A 141 1.71 15.15 4.96
N LEU A 142 2.33 14.55 3.94
CA LEU A 142 3.15 13.34 4.09
C LEU A 142 4.27 13.53 5.11
N ARG A 143 4.95 14.68 5.06
CA ARG A 143 5.98 15.02 6.04
C ARG A 143 5.42 15.23 7.45
N ARG A 144 4.21 15.75 7.56
CA ARG A 144 3.56 16.03 8.84
C ARG A 144 3.06 14.74 9.50
N VAL A 145 2.36 13.88 8.75
CA VAL A 145 1.82 12.63 9.28
C VAL A 145 2.89 11.57 9.55
N LEU A 146 4.03 11.62 8.87
CA LEU A 146 5.16 10.73 9.10
C LEU A 146 5.95 11.21 10.33
N ARG A 147 6.14 10.32 11.31
CA ARG A 147 6.94 10.68 12.49
C ARG A 147 8.37 11.02 12.12
N LYS A 148 9.03 11.81 12.96
CA LYS A 148 10.48 12.06 12.82
C LYS A 148 11.26 10.74 12.88
N GLY A 149 12.10 10.49 11.87
CA GLY A 149 12.83 9.23 11.69
C GLY A 149 11.98 8.09 11.13
N GLY A 150 10.73 8.36 10.70
CA GLY A 150 9.91 7.42 9.94
C GLY A 150 10.39 7.27 8.50
N LEU A 151 9.91 6.26 7.80
CA LEU A 151 10.31 5.92 6.44
C LEU A 151 9.16 6.16 5.45
N LEU A 152 9.44 6.89 4.38
CA LEU A 152 8.58 7.01 3.20
C LEU A 152 9.17 6.18 2.07
N VAL A 153 8.35 5.29 1.51
CA VAL A 153 8.70 4.46 0.35
C VAL A 153 7.72 4.78 -0.79
N VAL A 154 8.26 4.97 -1.98
CA VAL A 154 7.48 5.31 -3.17
C VAL A 154 7.76 4.27 -4.25
N ASP A 155 6.71 3.63 -4.78
CA ASP A 155 6.87 2.69 -5.89
C ASP A 155 7.03 3.42 -7.22
N ASN A 156 7.76 2.77 -8.16
CA ASN A 156 7.95 3.25 -9.54
C ASN A 156 8.55 4.66 -9.67
N ALA A 157 9.31 5.13 -8.69
CA ALA A 157 9.89 6.48 -8.68
C ALA A 157 10.82 6.77 -9.88
N THR A 158 11.38 5.74 -10.52
CA THR A 158 12.30 5.86 -11.66
C THR A 158 11.73 5.42 -13.00
N SER A 159 10.54 4.81 -13.04
CA SER A 159 9.98 4.23 -14.26
C SER A 159 9.39 5.26 -15.23
N HIS A 160 9.12 6.48 -14.79
CA HIS A 160 8.59 7.57 -15.60
C HIS A 160 9.29 8.89 -15.27
N PRO A 161 10.57 9.07 -15.69
CA PRO A 161 11.36 10.26 -15.34
C PRO A 161 10.77 11.58 -15.86
N LEU A 162 9.90 11.54 -16.88
CA LEU A 162 9.22 12.74 -17.41
C LEU A 162 8.00 13.15 -16.58
N GLU A 163 7.44 12.27 -15.76
CA GLU A 163 6.34 12.59 -14.83
C GLU A 163 6.88 13.18 -13.52
N LEU A 164 8.15 12.96 -13.25
CA LEU A 164 8.90 13.64 -12.21
C LEU A 164 9.44 14.97 -12.79
N ALA A 165 8.54 15.86 -13.23
CA ALA A 165 8.93 17.19 -13.65
C ALA A 165 9.80 17.84 -12.54
N PRO A 166 10.83 18.62 -12.90
CA PRO A 166 11.73 19.18 -11.91
C PRO A 166 10.94 19.99 -10.88
N LEU A 167 11.17 19.64 -9.62
CA LEU A 167 10.71 20.43 -8.47
C LEU A 167 11.36 21.81 -8.51
#